data_ef10af7107e395b089c832951beb2732
#
_entry.id   ef10af7107e395b089c832951beb2732
#
_cell.length_a   1.000
_cell.length_b   1.000
_cell.length_c   1.000
_cell.angle_alpha   90.00
_cell.angle_beta   90.00
_cell.angle_gamma   90.00
#
_symmetry.space_group_name_H-M   'P 1'
#
loop_
_entity.id
_entity.type
_entity.pdbx_description
1 polymer ?
#
loop_
_entity_poly.entity_id
_entity_poly.type
_entity_poly.pdbx_seq_one_letter_code
_entity_poly.pdbx_strand_id
1 'polypeptide(L)'
;MARPAPSRSSLDIVAACDNYRIDADRMSLTTWRLTAHPTFPAIGLLRAELVAQLRAEDAKGSVPAWEFATHECRQVVGFSSHIHGPSARTRVMKELCERWREEGRWPDVIGPRKWRNEMYAVYRNPFGVHDEVLIDDTDDDEANYAFMMERSACALFGVVTYGVHMSIFEEDEHRHGALDSCRMWVPMRSRSKQTWPGYLDNTVAGGIPCGLGAFESLVKESMEEASLAEDVVRMHARVAGTISYFFRTSAGWLQPEIQYVYDLRIPSGADPEAYKPTPLDGEVESFDLLPLAEIVSRMQQGLFKPNTALVILDFMIRHGYLTPEDEPDYQEIVTRLHGRLEYEQW
;
A
#
# COMPACT_ATOMS: atom_id res chain seq x y z
N MET A 1 36.07 12.26 3.45
CA MET A 1 34.67 12.65 3.19
C MET A 1 34.15 11.72 2.10
N ALA A 2 33.11 10.93 2.38
CA ALA A 2 32.45 10.11 1.37
C ALA A 2 31.83 11.05 0.30
N ARG A 3 31.95 10.69 -0.98
CA ARG A 3 31.25 11.42 -2.05
C ARG A 3 29.74 11.40 -1.73
N PRO A 4 29.03 12.54 -1.86
CA PRO A 4 27.58 12.51 -1.74
C PRO A 4 27.03 11.49 -2.74
N ALA A 5 26.03 10.71 -2.31
CA ALA A 5 25.34 9.82 -3.22
C ALA A 5 24.81 10.61 -4.43
N PRO A 6 24.82 10.05 -5.65
CA PRO A 6 24.27 10.74 -6.79
C PRO A 6 22.81 11.09 -6.54
N SER A 7 22.40 12.29 -6.93
CA SER A 7 21.01 12.74 -6.85
C SER A 7 20.14 11.84 -7.73
N ARG A 8 19.01 11.34 -7.20
CA ARG A 8 18.06 10.50 -7.92
C ARG A 8 17.23 11.36 -8.88
N SER A 9 17.00 10.88 -10.09
CA SER A 9 15.97 11.45 -10.97
C SER A 9 14.58 11.11 -10.46
N SER A 10 13.53 11.74 -11.01
CA SER A 10 12.15 11.40 -10.70
C SER A 10 11.83 9.95 -11.06
N LEU A 11 12.37 9.46 -12.19
CA LEU A 11 12.20 8.06 -12.59
C LEU A 11 12.93 7.09 -11.64
N ASP A 12 14.12 7.44 -11.12
CA ASP A 12 14.81 6.65 -10.10
C ASP A 12 13.98 6.54 -8.81
N ILE A 13 13.29 7.63 -8.43
CA ILE A 13 12.39 7.64 -7.28
C ILE A 13 11.23 6.67 -7.50
N VAL A 14 10.61 6.71 -8.67
CA VAL A 14 9.55 5.76 -9.03
C VAL A 14 10.07 4.33 -9.01
N ALA A 15 11.21 4.07 -9.66
CA ALA A 15 11.81 2.75 -9.74
C ALA A 15 12.25 2.17 -8.38
N ALA A 16 12.48 3.01 -7.37
CA ALA A 16 12.80 2.54 -6.02
C ALA A 16 11.61 1.89 -5.31
N CYS A 17 10.39 2.23 -5.71
CA CYS A 17 9.16 1.70 -5.13
C CYS A 17 8.42 0.78 -6.10
N ASP A 18 8.17 1.22 -7.32
CA ASP A 18 7.60 0.42 -8.40
C ASP A 18 8.72 -0.36 -9.12
N ASN A 19 9.27 -1.37 -8.43
CA ASN A 19 10.51 -2.04 -8.81
C ASN A 19 10.32 -3.47 -9.33
N TYR A 20 9.09 -3.91 -9.53
CA TYR A 20 8.77 -5.24 -10.02
C TYR A 20 7.95 -5.20 -11.30
N ARG A 21 8.27 -6.11 -12.22
CA ARG A 21 7.50 -6.41 -13.44
C ARG A 21 7.32 -7.92 -13.55
N ILE A 22 6.11 -8.33 -13.80
CA ILE A 22 5.72 -9.75 -13.78
C ILE A 22 6.39 -10.57 -14.90
N ASP A 23 6.68 -9.95 -16.04
CA ASP A 23 7.24 -10.63 -17.21
C ASP A 23 8.56 -11.34 -16.91
N ALA A 24 9.39 -10.77 -16.04
CA ALA A 24 10.69 -11.35 -15.71
C ALA A 24 10.60 -12.70 -14.95
N ASP A 25 9.55 -12.88 -14.15
CA ASP A 25 9.40 -14.01 -13.24
C ASP A 25 8.11 -14.81 -13.48
N ARG A 26 7.38 -14.52 -14.55
CA ARG A 26 6.03 -15.05 -14.81
C ARG A 26 5.94 -16.58 -14.72
N MET A 27 6.97 -17.29 -15.18
CA MET A 27 7.00 -18.77 -15.17
C MET A 27 7.38 -19.34 -13.80
N SER A 28 7.90 -18.52 -12.88
CA SER A 28 8.31 -18.94 -11.53
C SER A 28 7.25 -18.68 -10.47
N LEU A 29 6.22 -17.89 -10.79
CA LEU A 29 5.13 -17.56 -9.89
C LEU A 29 3.91 -18.45 -10.16
N THR A 30 3.21 -18.75 -9.07
CA THR A 30 1.93 -19.47 -9.10
C THR A 30 0.81 -18.46 -8.82
N THR A 31 -0.20 -18.42 -9.67
CA THR A 31 -1.37 -17.56 -9.47
C THR A 31 -2.24 -18.13 -8.32
N TRP A 32 -2.59 -17.28 -7.37
CA TRP A 32 -3.57 -17.63 -6.34
C TRP A 32 -4.94 -17.10 -6.72
N ARG A 33 -5.95 -17.97 -6.64
CA ARG A 33 -7.36 -17.69 -6.95
C ARG A 33 -8.24 -18.19 -5.80
N LEU A 34 -9.51 -17.80 -5.77
CA LEU A 34 -10.43 -18.32 -4.75
C LEU A 34 -10.70 -19.81 -4.93
N THR A 35 -10.72 -20.28 -6.17
CA THR A 35 -10.71 -21.71 -6.50
C THR A 35 -9.62 -21.94 -7.54
N ALA A 36 -9.15 -23.17 -7.69
CA ALA A 36 -8.11 -23.47 -8.69
C ALA A 36 -8.65 -23.48 -10.15
N HIS A 37 -9.79 -22.84 -10.41
CA HIS A 37 -10.39 -22.73 -11.74
C HIS A 37 -9.98 -21.42 -12.44
N PRO A 38 -9.61 -21.45 -13.74
CA PRO A 38 -9.04 -20.29 -14.43
C PRO A 38 -10.02 -19.13 -14.66
N THR A 39 -11.33 -19.35 -14.56
CA THR A 39 -12.35 -18.29 -14.72
C THR A 39 -12.44 -17.34 -13.52
N PHE A 40 -11.94 -17.74 -12.35
CA PHE A 40 -11.93 -16.85 -11.19
C PHE A 40 -10.77 -15.86 -11.31
N PRO A 41 -10.96 -14.60 -10.90
CA PRO A 41 -9.88 -13.64 -10.90
C PRO A 41 -8.74 -14.06 -9.97
N ALA A 42 -7.53 -13.64 -10.30
CA ALA A 42 -6.38 -13.82 -9.42
C ALA A 42 -6.54 -12.92 -8.19
N ILE A 43 -6.17 -13.41 -7.02
CA ILE A 43 -6.18 -12.66 -5.77
C ILE A 43 -4.78 -12.48 -5.19
N GLY A 44 -3.78 -13.16 -5.76
CA GLY A 44 -2.39 -13.04 -5.34
C GLY A 44 -1.43 -13.83 -6.22
N LEU A 45 -0.14 -13.65 -5.93
CA LEU A 45 0.97 -14.30 -6.62
C LEU A 45 1.89 -14.99 -5.61
N LEU A 46 2.04 -16.29 -5.75
CA LEU A 46 2.79 -17.13 -4.83
C LEU A 46 4.15 -17.50 -5.40
N ARG A 47 5.18 -17.38 -4.59
CA ARG A 47 6.51 -17.91 -4.89
C ARG A 47 6.52 -19.42 -4.73
N ALA A 48 7.42 -20.10 -5.45
CA ALA A 48 7.52 -21.57 -5.45
C ALA A 48 7.71 -22.16 -4.04
N GLU A 49 8.49 -21.51 -3.19
CA GLU A 49 8.71 -21.93 -1.81
C GLU A 49 7.44 -21.90 -0.96
N LEU A 50 6.58 -20.88 -1.17
CA LEU A 50 5.29 -20.80 -0.49
C LEU A 50 4.34 -21.91 -0.96
N VAL A 51 4.29 -22.18 -2.26
CA VAL A 51 3.50 -23.28 -2.82
C VAL A 51 3.97 -24.64 -2.27
N ALA A 52 5.27 -24.86 -2.17
CA ALA A 52 5.82 -26.08 -1.56
C ALA A 52 5.40 -26.20 -0.08
N GLN A 53 5.38 -25.09 0.65
CA GLN A 53 4.94 -25.07 2.04
C GLN A 53 3.43 -25.35 2.17
N LEU A 54 2.57 -24.79 1.30
CA LEU A 54 1.13 -25.08 1.30
C LEU A 54 0.87 -26.58 1.04
N ARG A 55 1.60 -27.21 0.10
CA ARG A 55 1.53 -28.65 -0.11
C ARG A 55 1.95 -29.47 1.12
N ALA A 56 2.99 -29.00 1.82
CA ALA A 56 3.45 -29.65 3.03
C ALA A 56 2.46 -29.51 4.20
N GLU A 57 1.70 -28.42 4.27
CA GLU A 57 0.62 -28.24 5.25
C GLU A 57 -0.52 -29.24 4.98
N ASP A 58 -0.98 -29.35 3.73
CA ASP A 58 -2.06 -30.28 3.37
C ASP A 58 -1.67 -31.75 3.65
N ALA A 59 -0.38 -32.09 3.48
CA ALA A 59 0.11 -33.45 3.77
C ALA A 59 0.09 -33.81 5.26
N LYS A 60 -0.04 -32.83 6.17
CA LYS A 60 -0.15 -33.05 7.62
C LYS A 60 -1.62 -33.32 8.05
N GLY A 61 -2.59 -32.83 7.29
CA GLY A 61 -4.00 -32.89 7.61
C GLY A 61 -4.73 -34.05 6.93
N SER A 62 -5.91 -34.40 7.45
CA SER A 62 -6.81 -35.39 6.84
C SER A 62 -7.65 -34.83 5.71
N VAL A 63 -7.87 -33.50 5.67
CA VAL A 63 -8.66 -32.81 4.68
C VAL A 63 -7.82 -31.64 4.14
N PRO A 64 -7.48 -31.63 2.84
CA PRO A 64 -6.62 -30.60 2.27
C PRO A 64 -7.37 -29.27 2.20
N ALA A 65 -6.69 -28.19 2.60
CA ALA A 65 -7.22 -26.84 2.49
C ALA A 65 -7.02 -26.21 1.10
N TRP A 66 -6.11 -26.76 0.32
CA TRP A 66 -5.66 -26.19 -0.95
C TRP A 66 -5.91 -27.13 -2.12
N GLU A 67 -6.26 -26.55 -3.25
CA GLU A 67 -6.34 -27.20 -4.54
C GLU A 67 -5.25 -26.67 -5.46
N PHE A 68 -4.53 -27.57 -6.14
CA PHE A 68 -3.41 -27.23 -7.03
C PHE A 68 -3.75 -27.72 -8.44
N ALA A 69 -3.76 -26.83 -9.40
CA ALA A 69 -4.04 -27.12 -10.80
C ALA A 69 -2.97 -26.55 -11.73
N THR A 70 -2.98 -27.00 -12.96
CA THR A 70 -2.17 -26.43 -14.03
C THR A 70 -3.08 -26.16 -15.24
N HIS A 71 -3.12 -24.89 -15.65
CA HIS A 71 -3.88 -24.45 -16.82
C HIS A 71 -2.94 -23.79 -17.82
N GLU A 72 -2.92 -24.27 -19.06
CA GLU A 72 -2.06 -23.71 -20.13
C GLU A 72 -0.60 -23.50 -19.70
N CYS A 73 -0.02 -24.51 -19.05
CA CYS A 73 1.33 -24.49 -18.45
C CYS A 73 1.54 -23.52 -17.27
N ARG A 74 0.48 -22.90 -16.73
CA ARG A 74 0.54 -22.06 -15.53
C ARG A 74 0.05 -22.82 -14.31
N GLN A 75 0.80 -22.71 -13.24
CA GLN A 75 0.36 -23.25 -11.93
C GLN A 75 -0.65 -22.31 -11.29
N VAL A 76 -1.70 -22.89 -10.75
CA VAL A 76 -2.76 -22.19 -10.02
C VAL A 76 -2.98 -22.87 -8.69
N VAL A 77 -3.17 -22.09 -7.64
CA VAL A 77 -3.59 -22.56 -6.32
C VAL A 77 -4.92 -21.90 -5.98
N GLY A 78 -5.82 -22.67 -5.40
CA GLY A 78 -7.10 -22.19 -4.87
C GLY A 78 -7.41 -22.80 -3.52
N PHE A 79 -8.44 -22.30 -2.86
CA PHE A 79 -9.00 -23.01 -1.71
C PHE A 79 -9.71 -24.28 -2.19
N SER A 80 -9.65 -25.35 -1.40
CA SER A 80 -10.40 -26.57 -1.65
C SER A 80 -11.91 -26.31 -1.68
N SER A 81 -12.63 -27.07 -2.48
CA SER A 81 -14.06 -26.87 -2.75
C SER A 81 -14.98 -26.88 -1.53
N HIS A 82 -14.56 -27.45 -0.41
CA HIS A 82 -15.32 -27.44 0.85
C HIS A 82 -15.10 -26.17 1.70
N ILE A 83 -14.18 -25.28 1.30
CA ILE A 83 -13.94 -24.00 1.98
C ILE A 83 -14.72 -22.91 1.24
N HIS A 84 -15.94 -22.67 1.68
CA HIS A 84 -16.87 -21.72 1.09
C HIS A 84 -17.01 -20.48 1.96
N GLY A 85 -17.28 -19.35 1.32
CA GLY A 85 -17.57 -18.08 1.95
C GLY A 85 -16.36 -17.39 2.59
N PRO A 86 -16.49 -16.08 2.84
CA PRO A 86 -15.45 -15.26 3.43
C PRO A 86 -15.01 -15.72 4.82
N SER A 87 -15.94 -16.14 5.66
CA SER A 87 -15.66 -16.56 7.04
C SER A 87 -14.81 -17.83 7.12
N ALA A 88 -15.09 -18.82 6.25
CA ALA A 88 -14.30 -20.05 6.21
C ALA A 88 -12.87 -19.79 5.70
N ARG A 89 -12.72 -18.97 4.66
CA ARG A 89 -11.41 -18.58 4.12
C ARG A 89 -10.60 -17.78 5.14
N THR A 90 -11.23 -16.81 5.81
CA THR A 90 -10.61 -16.03 6.89
C THR A 90 -10.06 -16.93 7.98
N ARG A 91 -10.84 -17.91 8.43
CA ARG A 91 -10.42 -18.86 9.46
C ARG A 91 -9.21 -19.69 9.02
N VAL A 92 -9.25 -20.24 7.79
CA VAL A 92 -8.12 -21.02 7.24
C VAL A 92 -6.86 -20.18 7.18
N MET A 93 -6.94 -18.94 6.68
CA MET A 93 -5.79 -18.03 6.58
C MET A 93 -5.25 -17.62 7.95
N LYS A 94 -6.14 -17.34 8.90
CA LYS A 94 -5.75 -17.00 10.27
C LYS A 94 -4.99 -18.15 10.92
N GLU A 95 -5.56 -19.35 10.95
CA GLU A 95 -4.96 -20.54 11.54
C GLU A 95 -3.62 -20.89 10.89
N LEU A 96 -3.51 -20.73 9.57
CA LEU A 96 -2.27 -20.99 8.84
C LEU A 96 -1.17 -19.98 9.22
N CYS A 97 -1.48 -18.68 9.19
CA CYS A 97 -0.51 -17.62 9.46
C CYS A 97 -0.05 -17.63 10.93
N GLU A 98 -0.96 -17.85 11.87
CA GLU A 98 -0.67 -17.99 13.31
C GLU A 98 0.28 -19.19 13.55
N ARG A 99 -0.04 -20.36 12.99
CA ARG A 99 0.79 -21.56 13.10
C ARG A 99 2.19 -21.34 12.51
N TRP A 100 2.29 -20.74 11.32
CA TRP A 100 3.59 -20.44 10.71
C TRP A 100 4.41 -19.44 11.54
N ARG A 101 3.75 -18.47 12.16
CA ARG A 101 4.41 -17.56 13.10
C ARG A 101 4.94 -18.29 14.32
N GLU A 102 4.15 -19.18 14.92
CA GLU A 102 4.54 -20.02 16.08
C GLU A 102 5.69 -20.97 15.73
N GLU A 103 5.67 -21.56 14.54
CA GLU A 103 6.74 -22.41 14.02
C GLU A 103 8.02 -21.61 13.64
N GLY A 104 7.99 -20.27 13.73
CA GLY A 104 9.12 -19.40 13.36
C GLY A 104 9.40 -19.34 11.87
N ARG A 105 8.40 -19.63 11.02
CA ARG A 105 8.51 -19.51 9.57
C ARG A 105 8.44 -18.07 9.14
N TRP A 106 9.12 -17.74 8.03
CA TRP A 106 9.08 -16.42 7.41
C TRP A 106 9.29 -15.27 8.42
N PRO A 107 10.36 -15.33 9.26
CA PRO A 107 10.55 -14.39 10.37
C PRO A 107 10.75 -12.95 9.91
N ASP A 108 11.16 -12.75 8.66
CA ASP A 108 11.30 -11.46 7.99
C ASP A 108 9.95 -10.84 7.58
N VAL A 109 8.86 -11.64 7.55
CA VAL A 109 7.51 -11.18 7.15
C VAL A 109 6.51 -11.28 8.29
N ILE A 110 6.38 -12.44 8.93
CA ILE A 110 5.38 -12.71 9.98
C ILE A 110 5.99 -13.01 11.35
N GLY A 111 7.30 -12.78 11.52
CA GLY A 111 7.97 -12.93 12.81
C GLY A 111 7.44 -11.97 13.89
N PRO A 112 7.83 -12.17 15.17
CA PRO A 112 7.28 -11.41 16.30
C PRO A 112 7.40 -9.88 16.16
N ARG A 113 8.45 -9.40 15.48
CA ARG A 113 8.68 -7.98 15.23
C ARG A 113 7.96 -7.44 13.98
N LYS A 114 7.32 -8.32 13.21
CA LYS A 114 6.65 -7.97 11.94
C LYS A 114 5.14 -8.10 12.02
N TRP A 115 4.67 -8.95 12.89
CA TRP A 115 3.25 -9.18 13.13
C TRP A 115 2.55 -7.90 13.59
N ARG A 116 1.44 -7.55 12.94
CA ARG A 116 0.72 -6.30 13.15
C ARG A 116 -0.49 -6.47 14.05
N ASN A 117 -1.06 -7.68 14.09
CA ASN A 117 -2.35 -7.95 14.72
C ASN A 117 -3.47 -7.09 14.13
N GLU A 118 -3.40 -6.89 12.83
CA GLU A 118 -4.31 -6.09 12.04
C GLU A 118 -4.75 -6.89 10.81
N MET A 119 -6.06 -6.92 10.58
CA MET A 119 -6.65 -7.69 9.48
C MET A 119 -6.90 -6.80 8.28
N TYR A 120 -6.45 -7.26 7.11
CA TYR A 120 -6.68 -6.61 5.82
C TYR A 120 -7.67 -7.41 4.99
N ALA A 121 -8.56 -6.70 4.30
CA ALA A 121 -9.48 -7.30 3.34
C ALA A 121 -8.73 -7.74 2.07
N VAL A 122 -9.06 -8.93 1.60
CA VAL A 122 -8.69 -9.41 0.26
C VAL A 122 -9.93 -9.37 -0.61
N TYR A 123 -9.82 -8.73 -1.77
CA TYR A 123 -10.92 -8.59 -2.73
C TYR A 123 -10.70 -9.52 -3.93
N ARG A 124 -11.80 -10.02 -4.51
CA ARG A 124 -11.78 -10.85 -5.74
C ARG A 124 -11.21 -10.08 -6.91
N ASN A 125 -11.64 -8.83 -7.05
CA ASN A 125 -11.09 -7.87 -8.00
C ASN A 125 -10.49 -6.71 -7.20
N PRO A 126 -9.17 -6.57 -7.17
CA PRO A 126 -8.52 -5.51 -6.41
C PRO A 126 -8.82 -4.09 -6.92
N PHE A 127 -9.32 -3.96 -8.15
CA PHE A 127 -9.74 -2.69 -8.76
C PHE A 127 -11.28 -2.52 -8.78
N GLY A 128 -11.99 -3.44 -8.15
CA GLY A 128 -13.46 -3.40 -8.03
C GLY A 128 -13.93 -2.54 -6.86
N VAL A 129 -15.23 -2.57 -6.64
CA VAL A 129 -15.84 -1.92 -5.48
C VAL A 129 -15.36 -2.60 -4.20
N HIS A 130 -14.96 -1.81 -3.23
CA HIS A 130 -14.70 -2.29 -1.88
C HIS A 130 -16.01 -2.32 -1.13
N ASP A 131 -16.66 -3.48 -1.15
CA ASP A 131 -17.90 -3.69 -0.45
C ASP A 131 -17.71 -3.47 1.05
N GLU A 132 -18.71 -2.94 1.71
CA GLU A 132 -18.73 -2.93 3.18
C GLU A 132 -18.64 -4.38 3.67
N VAL A 133 -17.66 -4.64 4.51
CA VAL A 133 -17.52 -5.91 5.18
C VAL A 133 -18.66 -5.98 6.21
N LEU A 134 -19.76 -6.57 5.81
CA LEU A 134 -20.82 -6.93 6.75
C LEU A 134 -20.25 -8.02 7.65
N ILE A 135 -19.89 -7.62 8.86
CA ILE A 135 -19.37 -8.54 9.91
C ILE A 135 -20.43 -9.58 10.31
N ASP A 136 -21.67 -9.34 9.94
CA ASP A 136 -22.80 -10.22 10.17
C ASP A 136 -23.07 -11.14 8.96
N ASP A 137 -22.58 -12.38 9.09
CA ASP A 137 -23.17 -13.68 8.68
C ASP A 137 -23.66 -13.89 7.24
N THR A 138 -23.47 -13.03 6.29
CA THR A 138 -23.71 -13.42 4.90
C THR A 138 -22.41 -13.93 4.30
N ASP A 139 -22.25 -15.26 4.27
CA ASP A 139 -21.27 -15.98 3.45
C ASP A 139 -21.57 -15.74 1.95
N ASP A 140 -21.76 -14.47 1.56
CA ASP A 140 -22.09 -14.07 0.21
C ASP A 140 -20.85 -14.17 -0.67
N ASP A 141 -20.82 -15.22 -1.45
CA ASP A 141 -19.79 -15.44 -2.45
C ASP A 141 -19.97 -14.59 -3.72
N GLU A 142 -20.98 -13.71 -3.80
CA GLU A 142 -21.17 -12.80 -4.94
C GLU A 142 -20.52 -11.43 -4.73
N ALA A 143 -20.32 -11.01 -3.48
CA ALA A 143 -19.66 -9.76 -3.14
C ALA A 143 -18.17 -9.74 -3.58
N ASN A 144 -17.60 -8.55 -3.78
CA ASN A 144 -16.18 -8.40 -4.13
C ASN A 144 -15.27 -8.74 -2.94
N TYR A 145 -15.72 -8.56 -1.71
CA TYR A 145 -15.00 -9.01 -0.51
C TYR A 145 -14.86 -10.53 -0.49
N ALA A 146 -13.64 -11.05 -0.41
CA ALA A 146 -13.38 -12.48 -0.47
C ALA A 146 -13.08 -13.10 0.90
N PHE A 147 -12.29 -12.44 1.73
CA PHE A 147 -11.91 -12.80 3.11
C PHE A 147 -10.98 -11.73 3.69
N MET A 148 -10.59 -11.88 4.95
CA MET A 148 -9.54 -11.06 5.55
C MET A 148 -8.37 -11.91 6.06
N MET A 149 -7.18 -11.30 6.12
CA MET A 149 -5.97 -11.94 6.61
C MET A 149 -5.06 -10.97 7.35
N GLU A 150 -4.14 -11.49 8.15
CA GLU A 150 -3.13 -10.69 8.83
C GLU A 150 -2.32 -9.82 7.84
N ARG A 151 -2.27 -8.52 8.11
CA ARG A 151 -1.62 -7.51 7.27
C ARG A 151 -0.18 -7.89 6.89
N SER A 152 0.62 -8.32 7.86
CA SER A 152 2.01 -8.68 7.60
C SER A 152 2.15 -9.87 6.65
N ALA A 153 1.20 -10.82 6.68
CA ALA A 153 1.21 -12.00 5.82
C ALA A 153 0.84 -11.71 4.36
N CYS A 154 0.22 -10.56 4.06
CA CYS A 154 -0.16 -10.20 2.68
C CYS A 154 1.01 -10.30 1.70
N ALA A 155 2.23 -9.91 2.12
CA ALA A 155 3.42 -10.00 1.29
C ALA A 155 3.85 -11.43 0.93
N LEU A 156 3.55 -12.44 1.78
CA LEU A 156 3.81 -13.84 1.46
C LEU A 156 2.96 -14.30 0.26
N PHE A 157 1.73 -13.84 0.22
CA PHE A 157 0.73 -14.26 -0.76
C PHE A 157 0.63 -13.33 -1.97
N GLY A 158 1.40 -12.24 -1.99
CA GLY A 158 1.40 -11.27 -3.07
C GLY A 158 0.01 -10.69 -3.35
N VAL A 159 -0.81 -10.50 -2.30
CA VAL A 159 -2.13 -9.89 -2.43
C VAL A 159 -2.03 -8.38 -2.47
N VAL A 160 -2.95 -7.73 -3.19
CA VAL A 160 -3.03 -6.28 -3.22
C VAL A 160 -3.45 -5.74 -1.86
N THR A 161 -2.71 -4.78 -1.34
CA THR A 161 -3.02 -4.06 -0.11
C THR A 161 -3.34 -2.59 -0.41
N TYR A 162 -4.04 -1.95 0.53
CA TYR A 162 -4.59 -0.62 0.32
C TYR A 162 -4.16 0.31 1.44
N GLY A 163 -3.96 1.57 1.10
CA GLY A 163 -3.65 2.61 2.06
C GLY A 163 -4.25 3.95 1.67
N VAL A 164 -4.17 4.89 2.60
CA VAL A 164 -4.55 6.28 2.42
C VAL A 164 -3.36 7.19 2.65
N HIS A 165 -3.25 8.23 1.84
CA HIS A 165 -2.25 9.27 1.99
C HIS A 165 -2.90 10.63 1.86
N MET A 166 -2.52 11.59 2.70
CA MET A 166 -2.96 12.98 2.58
C MET A 166 -1.78 13.92 2.63
N SER A 167 -1.78 14.88 1.71
CA SER A 167 -0.88 16.02 1.69
C SER A 167 -1.61 17.25 2.23
N ILE A 168 -1.12 17.85 3.32
CA ILE A 168 -1.61 19.12 3.83
C ILE A 168 -0.64 20.20 3.40
N PHE A 169 -1.13 21.18 2.68
CA PHE A 169 -0.29 22.21 2.05
C PHE A 169 -0.94 23.58 2.02
N GLU A 170 -0.11 24.59 1.90
CA GLU A 170 -0.50 25.95 1.56
C GLU A 170 0.20 26.37 0.26
N GLU A 171 -0.47 27.19 -0.52
CA GLU A 171 -0.01 27.61 -1.83
C GLU A 171 -0.36 29.08 -2.08
N ASP A 172 0.59 29.83 -2.60
CA ASP A 172 0.37 31.18 -3.10
C ASP A 172 -0.27 31.12 -4.49
N GLU A 173 -1.57 31.44 -4.55
CA GLU A 173 -2.37 31.40 -5.79
C GLU A 173 -1.84 32.30 -6.91
N HIS A 174 -1.06 33.31 -6.58
CA HIS A 174 -0.50 34.25 -7.57
C HIS A 174 0.80 33.76 -8.22
N ARG A 175 1.35 32.63 -7.74
CA ARG A 175 2.63 32.09 -8.18
C ARG A 175 2.56 30.61 -8.56
N HIS A 176 1.44 30.18 -9.16
CA HIS A 176 1.24 28.80 -9.59
C HIS A 176 2.42 28.22 -10.37
N GLY A 177 2.77 26.96 -10.09
CA GLY A 177 3.84 26.21 -10.76
C GLY A 177 5.24 26.49 -10.25
N ALA A 178 5.44 27.50 -9.41
CA ALA A 178 6.74 27.76 -8.80
C ALA A 178 6.91 26.92 -7.53
N LEU A 179 8.00 26.11 -7.44
CA LEU A 179 8.24 25.22 -6.29
C LEU A 179 8.34 25.95 -4.94
N ASP A 180 8.65 27.22 -4.93
CA ASP A 180 8.70 28.07 -3.74
C ASP A 180 7.36 28.71 -3.37
N SER A 181 6.33 28.52 -4.19
CA SER A 181 4.96 29.00 -3.90
C SER A 181 4.15 28.01 -3.04
N CYS A 182 4.62 26.80 -2.87
CA CYS A 182 3.95 25.76 -2.11
C CYS A 182 4.80 25.30 -0.92
N ARG A 183 4.15 25.16 0.24
CA ARG A 183 4.73 24.52 1.43
C ARG A 183 3.82 23.40 1.88
N MET A 184 4.40 22.29 2.33
CA MET A 184 3.67 21.09 2.73
C MET A 184 4.14 20.64 4.11
N TRP A 185 3.21 20.18 4.95
CA TRP A 185 3.52 19.54 6.21
C TRP A 185 4.10 18.14 5.99
N VAL A 186 5.32 17.94 6.48
CA VAL A 186 6.07 16.70 6.30
C VAL A 186 6.44 16.14 7.66
N PRO A 187 5.97 14.94 8.03
CA PRO A 187 6.36 14.28 9.27
C PRO A 187 7.69 13.56 9.14
N MET A 188 8.40 13.46 10.26
CA MET A 188 9.48 12.51 10.46
C MET A 188 8.94 11.29 11.20
N ARG A 189 9.04 10.13 10.57
CA ARG A 189 8.63 8.84 11.16
C ARG A 189 9.47 8.51 12.39
N SER A 190 8.81 8.01 13.42
CA SER A 190 9.50 7.59 14.64
C SER A 190 10.60 6.55 14.34
N ARG A 191 11.73 6.68 15.02
CA ARG A 191 12.82 5.70 14.97
C ARG A 191 12.46 4.35 15.58
N SER A 192 11.34 4.26 16.31
CA SER A 192 10.77 3.02 16.82
C SER A 192 9.93 2.24 15.81
N LYS A 193 9.56 2.85 14.68
CA LYS A 193 8.77 2.17 13.62
C LYS A 193 9.50 0.95 13.08
N GLN A 194 8.78 -0.14 12.86
CA GLN A 194 9.32 -1.41 12.35
C GLN A 194 9.79 -1.31 10.89
N THR A 195 9.22 -0.36 10.12
CA THR A 195 9.55 -0.14 8.72
C THR A 195 9.86 1.34 8.49
N TRP A 196 10.94 1.61 7.76
CA TRP A 196 11.36 2.97 7.41
C TRP A 196 11.49 3.92 8.62
N PRO A 197 12.22 3.53 9.71
CA PRO A 197 12.41 4.40 10.88
C PRO A 197 13.23 5.64 10.51
N GLY A 198 12.78 6.82 10.96
CA GLY A 198 13.47 8.09 10.73
C GLY A 198 13.41 8.64 9.30
N TYR A 199 12.59 8.04 8.42
CA TYR A 199 12.32 8.58 7.08
C TYR A 199 11.22 9.64 7.15
N LEU A 200 11.20 10.51 6.14
CA LEU A 200 10.11 11.46 5.91
C LEU A 200 8.91 10.76 5.26
N ASP A 201 7.71 11.22 5.57
CA ASP A 201 6.44 10.63 5.09
C ASP A 201 5.48 11.72 4.56
N ASN A 202 4.31 11.32 4.04
CA ASN A 202 3.21 12.26 3.78
C ASN A 202 2.63 12.75 5.11
N THR A 203 1.93 13.87 5.08
CA THR A 203 1.38 14.49 6.30
C THR A 203 0.58 13.48 7.12
N VAL A 204 -0.25 12.68 6.46
CA VAL A 204 -0.95 11.52 7.03
C VAL A 204 -0.78 10.33 6.09
N ALA A 205 -0.49 9.15 6.62
CA ALA A 205 -0.34 7.94 5.82
C ALA A 205 -0.61 6.67 6.64
N GLY A 206 -1.68 5.97 6.31
CA GLY A 206 -2.09 4.75 7.00
C GLY A 206 -2.56 3.64 6.08
N GLY A 207 -2.66 2.43 6.61
CA GLY A 207 -3.30 1.31 5.91
C GLY A 207 -4.81 1.36 6.07
N ILE A 208 -5.52 0.65 5.19
CA ILE A 208 -6.97 0.50 5.31
C ILE A 208 -7.25 -0.87 5.95
N PRO A 209 -7.63 -0.91 7.24
CA PRO A 209 -8.02 -2.15 7.89
C PRO A 209 -9.34 -2.67 7.34
N CYS A 210 -9.55 -3.98 7.46
CA CYS A 210 -10.80 -4.61 7.06
C CYS A 210 -11.99 -3.99 7.82
N GLY A 211 -13.06 -3.68 7.10
CA GLY A 211 -14.27 -3.07 7.67
C GLY A 211 -14.27 -1.55 7.71
N LEU A 212 -13.20 -0.89 7.25
CA LEU A 212 -13.14 0.56 7.20
C LEU A 212 -13.00 1.05 5.75
N GLY A 213 -13.77 2.06 5.38
CA GLY A 213 -13.63 2.73 4.08
C GLY A 213 -12.38 3.61 4.01
N ALA A 214 -11.94 3.96 2.81
CA ALA A 214 -10.73 4.75 2.60
C ALA A 214 -10.80 6.13 3.31
N PHE A 215 -11.93 6.84 3.18
CA PHE A 215 -12.07 8.15 3.81
C PHE A 215 -12.13 8.06 5.35
N GLU A 216 -12.83 7.07 5.89
CA GLU A 216 -12.89 6.86 7.35
C GLU A 216 -11.51 6.44 7.90
N SER A 217 -10.74 5.64 7.15
CA SER A 217 -9.35 5.34 7.50
C SER A 217 -8.49 6.62 7.52
N LEU A 218 -8.67 7.50 6.53
CA LEU A 218 -7.96 8.78 6.50
C LEU A 218 -8.29 9.65 7.72
N VAL A 219 -9.58 9.77 8.07
CA VAL A 219 -10.02 10.54 9.25
C VAL A 219 -9.39 9.99 10.50
N LYS A 220 -9.46 8.66 10.69
CA LYS A 220 -8.85 7.97 11.83
C LYS A 220 -7.35 8.25 11.95
N GLU A 221 -6.58 8.01 10.88
CA GLU A 221 -5.13 8.24 10.87
C GLU A 221 -4.77 9.72 11.10
N SER A 222 -5.59 10.65 10.57
CA SER A 222 -5.38 12.08 10.78
C SER A 222 -5.51 12.48 12.24
N MET A 223 -6.43 11.87 12.98
CA MET A 223 -6.61 12.09 14.40
C MET A 223 -5.51 11.43 15.25
N GLU A 224 -5.15 10.19 14.92
CA GLU A 224 -4.20 9.37 15.68
C GLU A 224 -2.74 9.82 15.49
N GLU A 225 -2.29 10.01 14.24
CA GLU A 225 -0.90 10.37 13.94
C GLU A 225 -0.64 11.88 14.01
N ALA A 226 -1.62 12.71 13.62
CA ALA A 226 -1.42 14.14 13.37
C ALA A 226 -2.22 15.07 14.29
N SER A 227 -3.03 14.55 15.21
CA SER A 227 -3.89 15.34 16.13
C SER A 227 -4.81 16.33 15.42
N LEU A 228 -5.19 16.07 14.17
CA LEU A 228 -6.10 16.93 13.44
C LEU A 228 -7.54 16.70 13.88
N ALA A 229 -8.30 17.78 14.01
CA ALA A 229 -9.70 17.69 14.36
C ALA A 229 -10.50 17.02 13.21
N GLU A 230 -11.41 16.11 13.56
CA GLU A 230 -12.21 15.34 12.61
C GLU A 230 -12.99 16.24 11.64
N ASP A 231 -13.59 17.30 12.15
CA ASP A 231 -14.36 18.26 11.35
C ASP A 231 -13.49 19.00 10.34
N VAL A 232 -12.25 19.33 10.65
CA VAL A 232 -11.28 19.93 9.72
C VAL A 232 -10.99 18.97 8.57
N VAL A 233 -10.70 17.70 8.88
CA VAL A 233 -10.43 16.69 7.85
C VAL A 233 -11.66 16.48 6.96
N ARG A 234 -12.84 16.26 7.56
CA ARG A 234 -14.08 16.04 6.81
C ARG A 234 -14.48 17.23 5.94
N MET A 235 -14.23 18.43 6.43
CA MET A 235 -14.60 19.66 5.70
C MET A 235 -13.63 19.98 4.57
N HIS A 236 -12.34 19.73 4.72
CA HIS A 236 -11.30 20.25 3.83
C HIS A 236 -10.55 19.19 3.03
N ALA A 237 -10.47 17.93 3.47
CA ALA A 237 -9.84 16.90 2.68
C ALA A 237 -10.63 16.59 1.40
N ARG A 238 -9.97 16.47 0.27
CA ARG A 238 -10.55 16.16 -1.03
C ARG A 238 -9.85 14.98 -1.66
N VAL A 239 -10.63 14.08 -2.24
CA VAL A 239 -10.09 12.97 -3.04
C VAL A 239 -9.31 13.56 -4.21
N ALA A 240 -8.06 13.17 -4.35
CA ALA A 240 -7.16 13.61 -5.40
C ALA A 240 -6.93 12.53 -6.47
N GLY A 241 -7.09 11.27 -6.12
CA GLY A 241 -6.93 10.15 -7.02
C GLY A 241 -6.40 8.90 -6.33
N THR A 242 -5.76 8.05 -7.11
CA THR A 242 -5.08 6.85 -6.63
C THR A 242 -3.73 6.71 -7.30
N ILE A 243 -2.76 6.21 -6.58
CA ILE A 243 -1.52 5.69 -7.17
C ILE A 243 -1.42 4.19 -6.90
N SER A 244 -0.68 3.50 -7.74
CA SER A 244 -0.39 2.08 -7.58
C SER A 244 1.08 1.80 -7.86
N TYR A 245 1.64 0.81 -7.20
CA TYR A 245 3.00 0.37 -7.42
C TYR A 245 3.16 -1.10 -7.07
N PHE A 246 4.09 -1.76 -7.75
CA PHE A 246 4.40 -3.15 -7.47
C PHE A 246 5.81 -3.25 -6.86
N PHE A 247 5.85 -3.35 -5.54
CA PHE A 247 7.10 -3.42 -4.80
C PHE A 247 7.53 -4.87 -4.58
N ARG A 248 8.80 -5.15 -4.85
CA ARG A 248 9.46 -6.39 -4.48
C ARG A 248 10.50 -6.09 -3.40
N THR A 249 10.36 -6.73 -2.25
CA THR A 249 11.32 -6.58 -1.15
C THR A 249 12.68 -7.16 -1.52
N SER A 250 13.73 -6.80 -0.80
CA SER A 250 15.08 -7.38 -0.98
C SER A 250 15.11 -8.90 -0.76
N ALA A 251 14.19 -9.43 0.05
CA ALA A 251 14.00 -10.87 0.24
C ALA A 251 13.17 -11.52 -0.87
N GLY A 252 12.65 -10.74 -1.82
CA GLY A 252 11.90 -11.19 -2.99
C GLY A 252 10.38 -11.31 -2.77
N TRP A 253 9.83 -10.86 -1.62
CA TRP A 253 8.39 -10.86 -1.38
C TRP A 253 7.70 -9.79 -2.20
N LEU A 254 6.49 -10.09 -2.67
CA LEU A 254 5.71 -9.23 -3.56
C LEU A 254 4.70 -8.41 -2.77
N GLN A 255 4.70 -7.12 -2.98
CA GLN A 255 3.81 -6.16 -2.33
C GLN A 255 3.18 -5.24 -3.38
N PRO A 256 2.15 -5.71 -4.11
CA PRO A 256 1.34 -4.84 -4.95
C PRO A 256 0.45 -3.97 -4.06
N GLU A 257 0.47 -2.66 -4.26
CA GLU A 257 -0.26 -1.72 -3.41
C GLU A 257 -1.02 -0.69 -4.24
N ILE A 258 -2.20 -0.30 -3.74
CA ILE A 258 -3.02 0.81 -4.23
C ILE A 258 -3.18 1.81 -3.09
N GLN A 259 -2.86 3.08 -3.35
CA GLN A 259 -2.98 4.16 -2.37
C GLN A 259 -4.05 5.14 -2.82
N TYR A 260 -5.03 5.41 -1.97
CA TYR A 260 -6.00 6.49 -2.15
C TYR A 260 -5.38 7.78 -1.67
N VAL A 261 -5.31 8.76 -2.56
CA VAL A 261 -4.62 10.04 -2.32
C VAL A 261 -5.64 11.15 -2.06
N TYR A 262 -5.35 11.94 -1.05
CA TYR A 262 -6.16 13.09 -0.65
C TYR A 262 -5.28 14.33 -0.54
N ASP A 263 -5.87 15.46 -0.89
CA ASP A 263 -5.28 16.78 -0.72
C ASP A 263 -6.10 17.59 0.30
N LEU A 264 -5.42 18.23 1.24
CA LEU A 264 -6.00 19.23 2.13
C LEU A 264 -5.24 20.54 1.94
N ARG A 265 -5.81 21.43 1.14
CA ARG A 265 -5.28 22.78 0.97
C ARG A 265 -5.75 23.65 2.14
N ILE A 266 -4.80 24.30 2.82
CA ILE A 266 -5.12 25.27 3.87
C ILE A 266 -5.78 26.49 3.21
N PRO A 267 -7.03 26.86 3.59
CA PRO A 267 -7.72 28.00 2.98
C PRO A 267 -6.98 29.31 3.24
N SER A 268 -6.94 30.19 2.26
CA SER A 268 -6.37 31.53 2.42
C SER A 268 -7.10 32.30 3.51
N GLY A 269 -6.34 32.86 4.47
CA GLY A 269 -6.89 33.59 5.61
C GLY A 269 -7.48 32.74 6.74
N ALA A 270 -7.41 31.41 6.65
CA ALA A 270 -7.76 30.54 7.77
C ALA A 270 -6.73 30.65 8.90
N ASP A 271 -7.15 30.28 10.12
CA ASP A 271 -6.23 30.16 11.25
C ASP A 271 -5.27 28.97 10.99
N PRO A 272 -3.96 29.20 10.82
CA PRO A 272 -3.01 28.14 10.50
C PRO A 272 -2.92 27.06 11.59
N GLU A 273 -3.19 27.39 12.85
CA GLU A 273 -3.10 26.44 13.98
C GLU A 273 -4.17 25.33 13.87
N ALA A 274 -5.32 25.60 13.22
CA ALA A 274 -6.35 24.59 12.99
C ALA A 274 -5.92 23.48 12.02
N TYR A 275 -4.89 23.73 11.19
CA TYR A 275 -4.38 22.81 10.17
C TYR A 275 -2.98 22.29 10.49
N LYS A 276 -2.44 22.66 11.63
CA LYS A 276 -1.09 22.29 12.05
C LYS A 276 -1.08 20.90 12.68
N PRO A 277 -0.45 19.91 12.05
CA PRO A 277 -0.36 18.59 12.60
C PRO A 277 0.61 18.58 13.80
N THR A 278 0.29 17.75 14.79
CA THR A 278 1.15 17.52 15.96
C THR A 278 1.22 16.03 16.27
N PRO A 279 2.40 15.48 16.64
CA PRO A 279 2.54 14.06 16.98
C PRO A 279 1.65 13.69 18.17
N LEU A 280 0.99 12.51 18.13
CA LEU A 280 0.13 12.05 19.21
C LEU A 280 0.48 10.63 19.70
N ASP A 281 0.51 9.65 18.80
CA ASP A 281 0.59 8.22 19.15
C ASP A 281 2.02 7.66 19.27
N GLY A 282 3.03 8.50 19.01
CA GLY A 282 4.45 8.10 19.01
C GLY A 282 4.92 7.45 17.70
N GLU A 283 4.09 7.42 16.66
CA GLU A 283 4.46 6.96 15.34
C GLU A 283 5.20 8.03 14.53
N VAL A 284 5.03 9.29 14.88
CA VAL A 284 5.68 10.48 14.30
C VAL A 284 6.52 11.18 15.36
N GLU A 285 7.74 11.61 15.02
CA GLU A 285 8.63 12.41 15.92
C GLU A 285 8.36 13.91 15.82
N SER A 286 8.15 14.42 14.61
CA SER A 286 7.94 15.85 14.34
C SER A 286 7.19 16.07 13.04
N PHE A 287 6.64 17.27 12.88
CA PHE A 287 6.11 17.79 11.63
C PHE A 287 6.82 19.10 11.30
N ASP A 288 7.30 19.22 10.07
CA ASP A 288 7.93 20.43 9.53
C ASP A 288 7.15 20.95 8.33
N LEU A 289 6.86 22.25 8.29
CA LEU A 289 6.26 22.90 7.12
C LEU A 289 7.37 23.29 6.14
N LEU A 290 7.58 22.47 5.12
CA LEU A 290 8.70 22.58 4.19
C LEU A 290 8.29 23.17 2.84
N PRO A 291 9.11 24.05 2.24
CA PRO A 291 8.96 24.42 0.84
C PRO A 291 9.04 23.21 -0.09
N LEU A 292 8.24 23.18 -1.15
CA LEU A 292 8.22 22.05 -2.08
C LEU A 292 9.60 21.84 -2.76
N ALA A 293 10.36 22.91 -3.01
CA ALA A 293 11.74 22.82 -3.50
C ALA A 293 12.66 22.02 -2.56
N GLU A 294 12.52 22.20 -1.24
CA GLU A 294 13.27 21.43 -0.25
C GLU A 294 12.80 19.97 -0.18
N ILE A 295 11.50 19.73 -0.28
CA ILE A 295 10.92 18.39 -0.37
C ILE A 295 11.51 17.62 -1.56
N VAL A 296 11.54 18.23 -2.75
CA VAL A 296 12.15 17.65 -3.96
C VAL A 296 13.62 17.31 -3.72
N SER A 297 14.40 18.23 -3.16
CA SER A 297 15.81 17.98 -2.83
C SER A 297 15.98 16.79 -1.88
N ARG A 298 15.14 16.68 -0.85
CA ARG A 298 15.18 15.56 0.11
C ARG A 298 14.70 14.23 -0.50
N MET A 299 13.73 14.26 -1.44
CA MET A 299 13.35 13.08 -2.22
C MET A 299 14.50 12.57 -3.08
N GLN A 300 15.19 13.46 -3.77
CA GLN A 300 16.36 13.12 -4.58
C GLN A 300 17.52 12.56 -3.76
N GLN A 301 17.64 12.94 -2.49
CA GLN A 301 18.60 12.36 -1.54
C GLN A 301 18.14 11.01 -0.96
N GLY A 302 16.90 10.57 -1.23
CA GLY A 302 16.34 9.32 -0.71
C GLY A 302 15.98 9.36 0.76
N LEU A 303 15.63 10.54 1.29
CA LEU A 303 15.23 10.72 2.70
C LEU A 303 13.75 10.43 2.95
N PHE A 304 12.95 10.33 1.89
CA PHE A 304 11.53 9.95 2.00
C PHE A 304 11.36 8.43 1.89
N LYS A 305 10.37 7.92 2.60
CA LYS A 305 9.86 6.56 2.41
C LYS A 305 9.46 6.41 0.91
N PRO A 306 9.83 5.33 0.22
CA PRO A 306 9.67 5.25 -1.24
C PRO A 306 8.26 5.53 -1.75
N ASN A 307 7.22 4.92 -1.18
CA ASN A 307 5.84 5.13 -1.63
C ASN A 307 5.33 6.56 -1.37
N THR A 308 5.78 7.19 -0.31
CA THR A 308 5.48 8.60 -0.02
C THR A 308 6.02 9.52 -1.10
N ALA A 309 7.25 9.26 -1.56
CA ALA A 309 7.84 10.02 -2.65
C ALA A 309 7.02 9.90 -3.95
N LEU A 310 6.37 8.74 -4.20
CA LEU A 310 5.45 8.58 -5.33
C LEU A 310 4.21 9.47 -5.19
N VAL A 311 3.62 9.54 -3.99
CA VAL A 311 2.47 10.42 -3.72
C VAL A 311 2.84 11.88 -3.94
N ILE A 312 4.05 12.31 -3.54
CA ILE A 312 4.52 13.68 -3.76
C ILE A 312 4.75 13.94 -5.25
N LEU A 313 5.30 12.98 -6.02
CA LEU A 313 5.43 13.12 -7.47
C LEU A 313 4.07 13.26 -8.14
N ASP A 314 3.07 12.44 -7.75
CA ASP A 314 1.71 12.57 -8.22
C ASP A 314 1.10 13.94 -7.88
N PHE A 315 1.30 14.43 -6.65
CA PHE A 315 0.93 15.78 -6.25
C PHE A 315 1.53 16.83 -7.17
N MET A 316 2.84 16.75 -7.43
CA MET A 316 3.56 17.70 -8.29
C MET A 316 3.01 17.70 -9.72
N ILE A 317 2.67 16.53 -10.27
CA ILE A 317 2.06 16.38 -11.60
C ILE A 317 0.68 17.03 -11.61
N ARG A 318 -0.19 16.69 -10.66
CA ARG A 318 -1.58 17.20 -10.59
C ARG A 318 -1.65 18.72 -10.40
N HIS A 319 -0.70 19.28 -9.68
CA HIS A 319 -0.63 20.72 -9.40
C HIS A 319 0.30 21.50 -10.35
N GLY A 320 0.82 20.85 -11.40
CA GLY A 320 1.64 21.51 -12.42
C GLY A 320 3.03 21.95 -11.96
N TYR A 321 3.56 21.36 -10.89
CA TYR A 321 4.94 21.57 -10.44
C TYR A 321 5.95 20.66 -11.13
N LEU A 322 5.49 19.60 -11.77
CA LEU A 322 6.25 18.73 -12.65
C LEU A 322 5.51 18.63 -13.97
N THR A 323 6.15 19.07 -15.05
CA THR A 323 5.51 19.18 -16.36
C THR A 323 6.27 18.36 -17.42
N PRO A 324 5.64 18.02 -18.54
CA PRO A 324 6.33 17.34 -19.64
C PRO A 324 7.46 18.18 -20.28
N GLU A 325 7.45 19.51 -20.07
CA GLU A 325 8.52 20.41 -20.55
C GLU A 325 9.78 20.29 -19.70
N ASP A 326 9.65 19.94 -18.40
CA ASP A 326 10.75 19.92 -17.44
C ASP A 326 11.27 18.51 -17.15
N GLU A 327 10.42 17.48 -17.34
CA GLU A 327 10.75 16.08 -17.00
C GLU A 327 10.77 15.21 -18.26
N PRO A 328 11.96 14.77 -18.72
CA PRO A 328 12.08 13.92 -19.91
C PRO A 328 11.34 12.58 -19.81
N ASP A 329 11.23 12.03 -18.60
CA ASP A 329 10.60 10.74 -18.33
C ASP A 329 9.12 10.88 -17.90
N TYR A 330 8.51 12.06 -18.11
CA TYR A 330 7.18 12.41 -17.63
C TYR A 330 6.13 11.34 -17.96
N GLN A 331 6.06 10.89 -19.22
CA GLN A 331 5.07 9.90 -19.66
C GLN A 331 5.26 8.55 -18.97
N GLU A 332 6.50 8.11 -18.80
CA GLU A 332 6.82 6.85 -18.09
C GLU A 332 6.44 6.96 -16.62
N ILE A 333 6.74 8.08 -15.97
CA ILE A 333 6.41 8.36 -14.57
C ILE A 333 4.89 8.29 -14.37
N VAL A 334 4.11 9.03 -15.18
CA VAL A 334 2.64 9.04 -15.10
C VAL A 334 2.06 7.64 -15.28
N THR A 335 2.54 6.90 -16.28
CA THR A 335 2.07 5.55 -16.56
C THR A 335 2.34 4.60 -15.40
N ARG A 336 3.51 4.72 -14.76
CA ARG A 336 3.90 3.85 -13.64
C ARG A 336 3.15 4.18 -12.34
N LEU A 337 2.88 5.46 -12.09
CA LEU A 337 2.11 5.88 -10.93
C LEU A 337 0.64 5.42 -10.97
N HIS A 338 0.07 5.25 -12.17
CA HIS A 338 -1.35 4.91 -12.38
C HIS A 338 -1.55 3.58 -13.12
N GLY A 339 -0.56 2.69 -13.04
CA GLY A 339 -0.63 1.35 -13.64
C GLY A 339 -1.63 0.44 -12.92
N ARG A 340 -2.01 -0.67 -13.56
CA ARG A 340 -2.90 -1.68 -12.99
C ARG A 340 -2.14 -2.90 -12.47
N LEU A 341 -0.90 -2.74 -12.01
CA LEU A 341 -0.08 -3.80 -11.43
C LEU A 341 0.11 -5.00 -12.38
N GLU A 342 -0.05 -4.79 -13.68
CA GLU A 342 -0.08 -5.87 -14.69
C GLU A 342 -1.10 -6.98 -14.35
N TYR A 343 -2.18 -6.62 -13.66
CA TYR A 343 -3.16 -7.54 -13.10
C TYR A 343 -3.81 -8.46 -14.14
N GLU A 344 -3.97 -8.01 -15.37
CA GLU A 344 -4.48 -8.81 -16.49
C GLU A 344 -3.56 -10.00 -16.85
N GLN A 345 -2.35 -10.00 -16.36
CA GLN A 345 -1.34 -11.03 -16.58
C GLN A 345 -1.24 -12.06 -15.44
N TRP A 346 -1.93 -11.81 -14.33
CA TRP A 346 -1.87 -12.68 -13.14
C TRP A 346 -2.52 -14.04 -13.35
#